data_6f04572a7b1d43d52113439431d1fdcb
#
_entry.id   6f04572a7b1d43d52113439431d1fdcb
#
_cell.length_a   1.000
_cell.length_b   1.000
_cell.length_c   1.000
_cell.angle_alpha   90.00
_cell.angle_beta   90.00
_cell.angle_gamma   90.00
#
_symmetry.space_group_name_H-M   'P 1'
#
loop_
_entity.id
_entity.type
_entity.pdbx_description
1 polymer ?
#
loop_
_entity_poly.entity_id
_entity_poly.type
_entity_poly.pdbx_seq_one_letter_code
_entity_poly.pdbx_strand_id
1 'polypeptide(L)'
;MNLKRRDFIKKFSCACCAPFLLSSCTKVAITNRKQFSFVSEETINKQAKQAYDSIKKTENIIRSGSQVSMLNEVGKKVTTSVENYFNEMGQFETLKNYEWEYILIDDPDTLNSWCMPEGKIAFYTGILDSTENEDGMAYVMWHEIAHAVPKQSI
;
A
#
# COMPACT_ATOMS: atom_id res chain seq x y z
N MET A 1 27.89 17.00 37.75
CA MET A 1 27.14 15.86 38.36
C MET A 1 26.75 14.90 37.24
N ASN A 2 27.60 13.88 37.00
CA ASN A 2 27.38 12.94 35.88
C ASN A 2 26.49 11.77 36.31
N LEU A 3 25.23 11.82 35.93
CA LEU A 3 24.30 10.71 36.10
C LEU A 3 24.64 9.61 35.06
N LYS A 4 25.09 8.46 35.54
CA LYS A 4 25.37 7.29 34.68
C LYS A 4 24.07 6.76 34.12
N ARG A 5 24.06 6.42 32.81
CA ARG A 5 22.89 5.85 32.06
C ARG A 5 22.15 4.75 32.80
N ARG A 6 22.84 3.97 33.63
CA ARG A 6 22.25 2.86 34.44
C ARG A 6 21.33 3.34 35.58
N ASP A 7 21.53 4.56 36.11
CA ASP A 7 20.74 5.10 37.21
C ASP A 7 19.43 5.75 36.72
N PHE A 8 19.40 6.17 35.45
CA PHE A 8 18.20 6.68 34.80
C PHE A 8 17.15 5.57 34.64
N ILE A 9 17.58 4.37 34.23
CA ILE A 9 16.68 3.24 33.99
C ILE A 9 16.04 2.72 35.28
N LYS A 10 16.77 2.78 36.41
CA LYS A 10 16.27 2.30 37.72
C LYS A 10 15.24 3.23 38.37
N LYS A 11 15.20 4.51 38.02
CA LYS A 11 14.27 5.49 38.60
C LYS A 11 12.94 5.61 37.83
N PHE A 12 12.82 5.02 36.64
CA PHE A 12 11.61 5.02 35.81
C PHE A 12 10.80 3.70 35.87
N SER A 13 11.11 2.82 36.82
CA SER A 13 10.26 1.65 37.11
C SER A 13 9.08 2.09 37.97
N CYS A 14 8.16 2.86 37.40
CA CYS A 14 6.90 3.19 38.04
C CYS A 14 5.92 2.03 37.81
N ALA A 15 5.59 1.35 38.91
CA ALA A 15 4.70 0.17 38.97
C ALA A 15 3.21 0.51 38.76
N CYS A 16 2.85 1.50 37.95
CA CYS A 16 1.48 1.95 37.72
C CYS A 16 0.94 1.72 36.32
N CYS A 17 1.59 0.90 35.51
CA CYS A 17 1.02 0.49 34.19
C CYS A 17 0.62 -0.97 34.19
N ALA A 18 -0.34 -1.33 35.02
CA ALA A 18 -1.13 -2.56 34.88
C ALA A 18 -2.30 -2.32 33.92
N PRO A 19 -2.91 -3.32 33.32
CA PRO A 19 -2.83 -3.68 31.89
C PRO A 19 -4.13 -3.29 31.17
N PHE A 20 -4.06 -2.35 30.25
CA PHE A 20 -5.07 -2.22 29.18
C PHE A 20 -4.44 -2.61 27.84
N LEU A 21 -3.97 -3.87 27.78
CA LEU A 21 -3.53 -4.46 26.51
C LEU A 21 -4.62 -5.38 25.99
N LEU A 22 -5.68 -4.81 25.43
CA LEU A 22 -6.49 -5.51 24.44
C LEU A 22 -5.68 -5.50 23.14
N SER A 23 -4.75 -6.44 23.05
CA SER A 23 -3.90 -6.61 21.89
C SER A 23 -4.71 -7.23 20.76
N SER A 24 -5.07 -6.42 19.78
CA SER A 24 -5.41 -6.92 18.46
C SER A 24 -4.12 -7.42 17.82
N CYS A 25 -3.83 -8.72 17.96
CA CYS A 25 -2.69 -9.35 17.31
C CYS A 25 -3.15 -9.92 15.98
N THR A 26 -2.70 -9.33 14.90
CA THR A 26 -2.89 -9.85 13.54
C THR A 26 -1.73 -10.82 13.19
N LYS A 27 -2.05 -12.00 12.65
CA LYS A 27 -1.05 -12.99 12.26
C LYS A 27 -0.58 -12.72 10.84
N VAL A 28 0.73 -12.68 10.63
CA VAL A 28 1.33 -12.61 9.29
C VAL A 28 1.43 -14.03 8.75
N ALA A 29 0.76 -14.32 7.61
CA ALA A 29 0.55 -15.67 7.09
C ALA A 29 1.84 -16.44 6.76
N ILE A 30 2.86 -15.78 6.21
CA ILE A 30 4.12 -16.44 5.83
C ILE A 30 5.06 -16.63 7.02
N THR A 31 5.13 -15.68 7.95
CA THR A 31 6.13 -15.72 9.04
C THR A 31 5.53 -16.13 10.37
N ASN A 32 4.22 -16.32 10.45
CA ASN A 32 3.45 -16.61 11.68
C ASN A 32 3.77 -15.66 12.85
N ARG A 33 4.29 -14.46 12.55
CA ARG A 33 4.61 -13.43 13.53
C ARG A 33 3.38 -12.61 13.88
N LYS A 34 3.16 -12.38 15.17
CA LYS A 34 2.14 -11.44 15.64
C LYS A 34 2.67 -10.02 15.50
N GLN A 35 1.99 -9.20 14.73
CA GLN A 35 2.30 -7.78 14.59
C GLN A 35 1.28 -6.96 15.41
N PHE A 36 1.78 -6.03 16.23
CA PHE A 36 0.92 -5.06 16.90
C PHE A 36 0.57 -3.96 15.92
N SER A 37 -0.70 -3.86 15.53
CA SER A 37 -1.23 -2.72 14.80
C SER A 37 -2.02 -1.84 15.77
N PHE A 38 -1.60 -0.59 15.92
CA PHE A 38 -2.30 0.41 16.74
C PHE A 38 -3.45 1.10 15.99
N VAL A 39 -3.54 0.89 14.67
CA VAL A 39 -4.56 1.50 13.81
C VAL A 39 -5.34 0.38 13.14
N SER A 40 -6.67 0.46 13.14
CA SER A 40 -7.51 -0.53 12.46
C SER A 40 -7.36 -0.41 10.93
N GLU A 41 -7.48 -1.54 10.21
CA GLU A 41 -7.45 -1.57 8.74
C GLU A 41 -8.54 -0.65 8.15
N GLU A 42 -9.73 -0.62 8.75
CA GLU A 42 -10.81 0.27 8.34
C GLU A 42 -10.41 1.75 8.39
N THR A 43 -9.67 2.15 9.43
CA THR A 43 -9.18 3.54 9.56
C THR A 43 -8.15 3.84 8.48
N ILE A 44 -7.23 2.90 8.21
CA ILE A 44 -6.21 3.04 7.15
C ILE A 44 -6.89 3.18 5.79
N ASN A 45 -7.84 2.32 5.48
CA ASN A 45 -8.57 2.32 4.20
C ASN A 45 -9.37 3.62 4.02
N LYS A 46 -10.03 4.08 5.07
CA LYS A 46 -10.76 5.37 5.04
C LYS A 46 -9.83 6.55 4.77
N GLN A 47 -8.67 6.59 5.44
CA GLN A 47 -7.67 7.64 5.22
C GLN A 47 -7.07 7.56 3.80
N ALA A 48 -6.77 6.36 3.32
CA ALA A 48 -6.27 6.15 1.96
C ALA A 48 -7.27 6.62 0.91
N LYS A 49 -8.55 6.28 1.07
CA LYS A 49 -9.61 6.76 0.17
C LYS A 49 -9.72 8.29 0.17
N GLN A 50 -9.71 8.92 1.35
CA GLN A 50 -9.74 10.38 1.45
C GLN A 50 -8.53 11.03 0.78
N ALA A 51 -7.33 10.48 0.97
CA ALA A 51 -6.12 10.96 0.32
C ALA A 51 -6.20 10.80 -1.21
N TYR A 52 -6.66 9.66 -1.70
CA TYR A 52 -6.84 9.41 -3.12
C TYR A 52 -7.86 10.38 -3.76
N ASP A 53 -8.99 10.59 -3.11
CA ASP A 53 -10.01 11.55 -3.58
C ASP A 53 -9.48 13.00 -3.58
N SER A 54 -8.60 13.34 -2.64
CA SER A 54 -7.91 14.64 -2.63
C SER A 54 -6.96 14.76 -3.82
N ILE A 55 -6.13 13.75 -4.07
CA ILE A 55 -5.20 13.71 -5.21
C ILE A 55 -5.96 13.90 -6.53
N LYS A 56 -7.08 13.20 -6.73
CA LYS A 56 -7.90 13.36 -7.95
C LYS A 56 -8.47 14.77 -8.14
N LYS A 57 -8.55 15.58 -7.08
CA LYS A 57 -9.03 16.97 -7.14
C LYS A 57 -7.91 17.99 -7.31
N THR A 58 -6.74 17.70 -6.76
CA THR A 58 -5.63 18.66 -6.72
C THR A 58 -4.63 18.44 -7.84
N GLU A 59 -4.44 17.19 -8.29
CA GLU A 59 -3.48 16.87 -9.33
C GLU A 59 -4.09 16.96 -10.73
N ASN A 60 -3.21 17.19 -11.72
CA ASN A 60 -3.62 17.18 -13.12
C ASN A 60 -3.71 15.75 -13.64
N ILE A 61 -4.93 15.20 -13.70
CA ILE A 61 -5.15 13.81 -14.14
C ILE A 61 -5.39 13.76 -15.64
N ILE A 62 -4.55 13.04 -16.36
CA ILE A 62 -4.75 12.73 -17.78
C ILE A 62 -5.84 11.65 -17.89
N ARG A 63 -6.93 11.96 -18.60
CA ARG A 63 -8.12 11.09 -18.66
C ARG A 63 -8.25 10.30 -19.96
N SER A 64 -7.44 10.61 -20.98
CA SER A 64 -7.51 9.97 -22.30
C SER A 64 -6.16 10.06 -23.00
N GLY A 65 -5.97 9.20 -24.01
CA GLY A 65 -4.74 9.14 -24.80
C GLY A 65 -4.09 7.76 -24.73
N SER A 66 -3.05 7.55 -25.55
CA SER A 66 -2.36 6.27 -25.69
C SER A 66 -1.74 5.78 -24.37
N GLN A 67 -1.15 6.67 -23.60
CA GLN A 67 -0.54 6.35 -22.31
C GLN A 67 -1.57 5.89 -21.28
N VAL A 68 -2.75 6.54 -21.24
CA VAL A 68 -3.85 6.13 -20.35
C VAL A 68 -4.41 4.79 -20.79
N SER A 69 -4.56 4.55 -22.10
CA SER A 69 -5.01 3.26 -22.63
C SER A 69 -4.05 2.14 -22.23
N MET A 70 -2.74 2.36 -22.44
CA MET A 70 -1.70 1.41 -22.04
C MET A 70 -1.74 1.13 -20.52
N LEU A 71 -1.82 2.17 -19.69
CA LEU A 71 -1.91 2.03 -18.23
C LEU A 71 -3.12 1.17 -17.82
N ASN A 72 -4.27 1.40 -18.44
CA ASN A 72 -5.48 0.62 -18.15
C ASN A 72 -5.38 -0.84 -18.62
N GLU A 73 -4.81 -1.09 -19.80
CA GLU A 73 -4.62 -2.45 -20.32
C GLU A 73 -3.64 -3.25 -19.47
N VAL A 74 -2.47 -2.67 -19.18
CA VAL A 74 -1.46 -3.29 -18.31
C VAL A 74 -2.03 -3.49 -16.91
N GLY A 75 -2.70 -2.46 -16.37
CA GLY A 75 -3.32 -2.52 -15.08
C GLY A 75 -4.29 -3.68 -14.95
N LYS A 76 -5.18 -3.83 -15.91
CA LYS A 76 -6.15 -4.93 -15.93
C LYS A 76 -5.48 -6.30 -16.03
N LYS A 77 -4.45 -6.47 -16.86
CA LYS A 77 -3.68 -7.72 -16.97
C LYS A 77 -3.02 -8.09 -15.64
N VAL A 78 -2.34 -7.12 -15.02
CA VAL A 78 -1.62 -7.34 -13.75
C VAL A 78 -2.58 -7.65 -12.61
N THR A 79 -3.63 -6.85 -12.42
CA THR A 79 -4.57 -7.06 -11.30
C THR A 79 -5.36 -8.35 -11.44
N THR A 80 -5.75 -8.76 -12.66
CA THR A 80 -6.34 -10.07 -12.90
C THR A 80 -5.38 -11.20 -12.49
N SER A 81 -4.08 -11.06 -12.79
CA SER A 81 -3.09 -12.06 -12.39
C SER A 81 -2.91 -12.12 -10.87
N VAL A 82 -2.96 -10.97 -10.20
CA VAL A 82 -2.92 -10.89 -8.73
C VAL A 82 -4.15 -11.56 -8.11
N GLU A 83 -5.35 -11.28 -8.61
CA GLU A 83 -6.59 -11.91 -8.13
C GLU A 83 -6.56 -13.43 -8.32
N ASN A 84 -6.11 -13.91 -9.48
CA ASN A 84 -5.96 -15.33 -9.74
C ASN A 84 -4.98 -15.99 -8.77
N TYR A 85 -3.84 -15.37 -8.52
CA TYR A 85 -2.86 -15.85 -7.55
C TYR A 85 -3.46 -16.00 -6.15
N PHE A 86 -4.17 -14.99 -5.65
CA PHE A 86 -4.81 -15.06 -4.33
C PHE A 86 -5.93 -16.10 -4.29
N ASN A 87 -6.68 -16.27 -5.37
CA ASN A 87 -7.70 -17.31 -5.49
C ASN A 87 -7.09 -18.72 -5.45
N GLU A 88 -6.01 -18.97 -6.18
CA GLU A 88 -5.28 -20.25 -6.17
C GLU A 88 -4.70 -20.58 -4.79
N MET A 89 -4.28 -19.56 -4.04
CA MET A 89 -3.80 -19.70 -2.67
C MET A 89 -4.92 -19.87 -1.63
N GLY A 90 -6.20 -19.84 -2.05
CA GLY A 90 -7.34 -19.89 -1.13
C GLY A 90 -7.52 -18.64 -0.27
N GLN A 91 -6.95 -17.52 -0.70
CA GLN A 91 -6.92 -16.24 0.03
C GLN A 91 -7.80 -15.17 -0.63
N PHE A 92 -8.90 -15.58 -1.23
CA PHE A 92 -9.83 -14.68 -1.95
C PHE A 92 -10.39 -13.54 -1.08
N GLU A 93 -10.51 -13.75 0.24
CA GLU A 93 -10.98 -12.73 1.18
C GLU A 93 -10.03 -11.51 1.27
N THR A 94 -8.76 -11.69 0.93
CA THR A 94 -7.75 -10.63 1.00
C THR A 94 -8.06 -9.47 0.07
N LEU A 95 -8.55 -9.77 -1.12
CA LEU A 95 -8.82 -8.79 -2.18
C LEU A 95 -10.31 -8.49 -2.36
N LYS A 96 -11.20 -9.00 -1.50
CA LYS A 96 -12.65 -8.87 -1.66
C LYS A 96 -13.16 -7.43 -1.70
N ASN A 97 -12.46 -6.51 -1.06
CA ASN A 97 -12.82 -5.08 -1.01
C ASN A 97 -12.00 -4.23 -1.99
N TYR A 98 -11.18 -4.88 -2.85
CA TYR A 98 -10.36 -4.15 -3.81
C TYR A 98 -11.22 -3.68 -4.98
N GLU A 99 -11.17 -2.37 -5.21
CA GLU A 99 -11.76 -1.69 -6.35
C GLU A 99 -10.62 -1.06 -7.16
N TRP A 100 -10.06 -1.85 -8.08
CA TRP A 100 -8.91 -1.41 -8.88
C TRP A 100 -9.22 -0.16 -9.70
N GLU A 101 -8.43 0.88 -9.50
CA GLU A 101 -8.53 2.13 -10.24
C GLU A 101 -7.12 2.61 -10.60
N TYR A 102 -6.94 3.04 -11.84
CA TYR A 102 -5.66 3.48 -12.36
C TYR A 102 -5.77 4.94 -12.79
N ILE A 103 -4.87 5.80 -12.31
CA ILE A 103 -4.79 7.20 -12.74
C ILE A 103 -3.40 7.52 -13.25
N LEU A 104 -3.34 8.37 -14.27
CA LEU A 104 -2.10 8.95 -14.79
C LEU A 104 -2.05 10.41 -14.39
N ILE A 105 -1.06 10.79 -13.60
CA ILE A 105 -0.83 12.16 -13.14
C ILE A 105 0.15 12.84 -14.09
N ASP A 106 -0.22 14.00 -14.63
CA ASP A 106 0.62 14.80 -15.52
C ASP A 106 1.68 15.56 -14.72
N ASP A 107 2.78 14.89 -14.45
CA ASP A 107 3.97 15.44 -13.81
C ASP A 107 5.21 14.73 -14.36
N PRO A 108 5.85 15.33 -15.40
CA PRO A 108 7.00 14.73 -16.06
C PRO A 108 8.29 14.75 -15.21
N ASP A 109 8.33 15.56 -14.16
CA ASP A 109 9.51 15.69 -13.28
C ASP A 109 9.51 14.65 -12.15
N THR A 110 8.37 14.01 -11.90
CA THR A 110 8.22 12.99 -10.85
C THR A 110 8.36 11.58 -11.43
N LEU A 111 9.50 10.93 -11.14
CA LEU A 111 9.75 9.52 -11.49
C LEU A 111 9.19 8.59 -10.39
N ASN A 112 7.86 8.49 -10.30
CA ASN A 112 7.23 7.71 -9.25
C ASN A 112 5.93 7.03 -9.71
N SER A 113 5.55 6.00 -8.96
CA SER A 113 4.24 5.35 -8.96
C SER A 113 3.91 4.92 -7.55
N TRP A 114 2.67 4.62 -7.28
CA TRP A 114 2.25 4.09 -5.98
C TRP A 114 0.93 3.31 -6.10
N CYS A 115 0.73 2.43 -5.14
CA CYS A 115 -0.54 1.74 -4.90
C CYS A 115 -0.98 1.97 -3.47
N MET A 116 -2.19 2.48 -3.29
CA MET A 116 -2.82 2.61 -1.98
C MET A 116 -3.66 1.38 -1.65
N PRO A 117 -4.01 1.16 -0.36
CA PRO A 117 -4.98 0.15 0.03
C PRO A 117 -6.25 0.18 -0.82
N GLU A 118 -6.90 -0.97 -0.96
CA GLU A 118 -8.11 -1.17 -1.78
C GLU A 118 -7.88 -0.96 -3.29
N GLY A 119 -6.61 -0.98 -3.76
CA GLY A 119 -6.29 -1.06 -5.18
C GLY A 119 -6.31 0.26 -5.95
N LYS A 120 -6.05 1.38 -5.29
CA LYS A 120 -5.94 2.69 -5.96
C LYS A 120 -4.50 2.92 -6.41
N ILE A 121 -4.27 2.92 -7.73
CA ILE A 121 -2.95 2.95 -8.36
C ILE A 121 -2.77 4.26 -9.12
N ALA A 122 -1.61 4.90 -8.95
CA ALA A 122 -1.23 6.06 -9.74
C ALA A 122 0.15 5.89 -10.35
N PHE A 123 0.29 6.38 -11.57
CA PHE A 123 1.54 6.59 -12.24
C PHE A 123 1.70 8.08 -12.54
N TYR A 124 2.91 8.59 -12.42
CA TYR A 124 3.28 9.91 -12.90
C TYR A 124 3.82 9.80 -14.32
N THR A 125 3.61 10.83 -15.15
CA THR A 125 4.12 10.80 -16.55
C THR A 125 5.63 10.65 -16.59
N GLY A 126 6.36 11.19 -15.61
CA GLY A 126 7.81 11.09 -15.55
C GLY A 126 8.36 9.66 -15.49
N ILE A 127 7.64 8.70 -14.87
CA ILE A 127 8.14 7.31 -14.78
C ILE A 127 7.94 6.54 -16.10
N LEU A 128 7.07 7.00 -17.00
CA LEU A 128 6.73 6.25 -18.21
C LEU A 128 7.94 6.02 -19.12
N ASP A 129 8.82 7.01 -19.24
CA ASP A 129 10.04 6.86 -20.02
C ASP A 129 10.98 5.80 -19.43
N SER A 130 10.98 5.64 -18.11
CA SER A 130 11.79 4.64 -17.42
C SER A 130 11.20 3.23 -17.50
N THR A 131 9.90 3.10 -17.76
CA THR A 131 9.26 1.78 -17.96
C THR A 131 9.48 1.25 -19.36
N GLU A 132 9.87 2.09 -20.32
CA GLU A 132 10.18 1.78 -21.71
C GLU A 132 9.00 1.16 -22.51
N ASN A 133 8.25 0.22 -21.93
CA ASN A 133 7.19 -0.55 -22.58
C ASN A 133 6.16 -1.10 -21.57
N GLU A 134 5.20 -1.89 -22.08
CA GLU A 134 4.17 -2.54 -21.25
C GLU A 134 4.75 -3.47 -20.18
N ASP A 135 5.83 -4.19 -20.47
CA ASP A 135 6.43 -5.14 -19.52
C ASP A 135 7.09 -4.41 -18.35
N GLY A 136 7.80 -3.31 -18.63
CA GLY A 136 8.37 -2.46 -17.60
C GLY A 136 7.30 -1.80 -16.73
N MET A 137 6.22 -1.32 -17.35
CA MET A 137 5.07 -0.78 -16.62
C MET A 137 4.41 -1.86 -15.74
N ALA A 138 4.23 -3.08 -16.25
CA ALA A 138 3.67 -4.20 -15.51
C ALA A 138 4.55 -4.58 -14.31
N TYR A 139 5.88 -4.58 -14.48
CA TYR A 139 6.81 -4.84 -13.39
C TYR A 139 6.69 -3.80 -12.26
N VAL A 140 6.69 -2.52 -12.61
CA VAL A 140 6.54 -1.43 -11.65
C VAL A 140 5.20 -1.53 -10.93
N MET A 141 4.11 -1.73 -11.67
CA MET A 141 2.77 -1.87 -11.09
C MET A 141 2.67 -3.05 -10.12
N TRP A 142 3.20 -4.20 -10.51
CA TRP A 142 3.22 -5.38 -9.64
C TRP A 142 4.00 -5.12 -8.35
N HIS A 143 5.12 -4.42 -8.46
CA HIS A 143 5.94 -4.03 -7.30
C HIS A 143 5.13 -3.16 -6.31
N GLU A 144 4.41 -2.15 -6.81
CA GLU A 144 3.58 -1.28 -5.98
C GLU A 144 2.41 -2.04 -5.33
N ILE A 145 1.77 -2.94 -6.07
CA ILE A 145 0.70 -3.79 -5.53
C ILE A 145 1.24 -4.69 -4.41
N ALA A 146 2.42 -5.28 -4.58
CA ALA A 146 3.05 -6.12 -3.56
C ALA A 146 3.35 -5.38 -2.25
N HIS A 147 3.55 -4.05 -2.31
CA HIS A 147 3.68 -3.22 -1.13
C HIS A 147 2.34 -2.86 -0.48
N ALA A 148 1.29 -2.71 -1.27
CA ALA A 148 -0.03 -2.27 -0.82
C ALA A 148 -0.90 -3.41 -0.27
N VAL A 149 -0.73 -4.63 -0.79
CA VAL A 149 -1.47 -5.80 -0.30
C VAL A 149 -1.00 -6.14 1.12
N PRO A 150 -1.93 -6.34 2.07
CA PRO A 150 -1.57 -6.64 3.45
C PRO A 150 -0.61 -7.81 3.56
N LYS A 151 0.50 -7.64 4.26
CA LYS A 151 1.53 -8.68 4.48
C LYS A 151 1.02 -9.95 5.21
N GLN A 152 -0.25 -9.96 5.60
CA GLN A 152 -0.93 -11.13 6.16
C GLN A 152 -1.26 -12.18 5.12
N SER A 153 -1.16 -11.81 3.85
CA SER A 153 -1.70 -12.57 2.73
C SER A 153 -0.62 -13.08 1.78
N ILE A 154 0.63 -12.67 1.94
CA ILE A 154 1.74 -13.17 1.12
C ILE A 154 2.65 -14.07 1.95
#